data_bec439f520cf0cff7d8a53a26542e71f
#
_entry.id   bec439f520cf0cff7d8a53a26542e71f
#
_cell.length_a   1.000
_cell.length_b   1.000
_cell.length_c   1.000
_cell.angle_alpha   90.00
_cell.angle_beta   90.00
_cell.angle_gamma   90.00
#
_symmetry.space_group_name_H-M   'P 1'
#
loop_
_entity.id
_entity.type
_entity.pdbx_description
1 polymer ?
#
loop_
_entity_poly.entity_id
_entity_poly.type
_entity_poly.pdbx_seq_one_letter_code
_entity_poly.pdbx_strand_id
1 'polypeptide(L)'
;MIVAMPETRPIFEFSAGGLVVDVEGRVLLIRARDLRNRAVWTLPKGALAPGEQSSDAALREVREETGYLCEIARELEPVTYWFQRSGRRVKKTVQWFLMRPIEKVGEHDHEVDEVAWAAPAEALTRLRYDSDRRLVTALAPPRR
;
A
#
# COMPACT_ATOMS: atom_id res chain seq x y z
N MET A 1 -43.84 2.93 18.37
CA MET A 1 -42.44 2.68 18.75
C MET A 1 -41.56 2.69 17.52
N ILE A 2 -40.49 3.45 17.59
CA ILE A 2 -39.54 3.54 16.49
C ILE A 2 -38.47 2.48 16.74
N VAL A 3 -38.32 1.58 15.78
CA VAL A 3 -37.26 0.59 15.81
C VAL A 3 -36.05 1.24 15.14
N ALA A 4 -34.90 1.26 15.84
CA ALA A 4 -33.69 1.79 15.25
C ALA A 4 -33.28 0.89 14.09
N MET A 5 -33.12 1.49 12.91
CA MET A 5 -32.61 0.78 11.75
C MET A 5 -31.12 0.54 11.92
N PRO A 6 -30.61 -0.63 11.47
CA PRO A 6 -29.16 -0.82 11.45
C PRO A 6 -28.50 0.31 10.68
N GLU A 7 -27.31 0.69 11.12
CA GLU A 7 -26.53 1.68 10.38
C GLU A 7 -26.13 1.08 9.04
N THR A 8 -26.68 1.62 7.94
CA THR A 8 -26.44 1.14 6.58
C THR A 8 -25.50 2.01 5.78
N ARG A 9 -25.13 3.18 6.31
CA ARG A 9 -24.22 4.07 5.62
C ARG A 9 -22.83 3.43 5.53
N PRO A 10 -22.15 3.61 4.41
CA PRO A 10 -20.82 3.05 4.27
C PRO A 10 -19.83 3.71 5.23
N ILE A 11 -18.84 2.91 5.64
CA ILE A 11 -17.69 3.40 6.37
C ILE A 11 -16.65 3.83 5.33
N PHE A 12 -16.03 5.00 5.54
CA PHE A 12 -14.96 5.49 4.68
C PHE A 12 -13.63 5.33 5.39
N GLU A 13 -12.67 4.68 4.72
CA GLU A 13 -11.32 4.51 5.25
C GLU A 13 -10.30 5.06 4.27
N PHE A 14 -9.24 5.66 4.82
CA PHE A 14 -8.18 6.27 4.03
C PHE A 14 -6.84 5.71 4.43
N SER A 15 -6.07 5.30 3.43
CA SER A 15 -4.71 4.83 3.58
C SER A 15 -3.80 5.56 2.60
N ALA A 16 -2.52 5.45 2.82
CA ALA A 16 -1.52 5.98 1.92
C ALA A 16 -0.35 5.01 1.82
N GLY A 17 0.29 4.98 0.67
CA GLY A 17 1.41 4.09 0.46
C GLY A 17 2.32 4.55 -0.66
N GLY A 18 3.36 3.77 -0.89
CA GLY A 18 4.40 4.10 -1.83
C GLY A 18 4.70 3.01 -2.84
N LEU A 19 4.81 3.41 -4.10
CA LEU A 19 5.48 2.63 -5.12
C LEU A 19 6.93 3.12 -5.13
N VAL A 20 7.80 2.35 -4.49
CA VAL A 20 9.21 2.71 -4.31
C VAL A 20 10.03 2.05 -5.40
N VAL A 21 10.70 2.88 -6.22
CA VAL A 21 11.49 2.41 -7.35
C VAL A 21 12.92 2.94 -7.19
N ASP A 22 13.89 2.04 -7.22
CA ASP A 22 15.29 2.41 -7.10
C ASP A 22 15.90 2.83 -8.46
N VAL A 23 17.17 3.20 -8.44
CA VAL A 23 17.87 3.66 -9.65
C VAL A 23 18.01 2.57 -10.71
N GLU A 24 17.89 1.31 -10.31
CA GLU A 24 17.96 0.17 -11.24
C GLU A 24 16.58 -0.22 -11.75
N GLY A 25 15.53 0.49 -11.33
CA GLY A 25 14.16 0.21 -11.73
C GLY A 25 13.50 -0.92 -10.95
N ARG A 26 14.08 -1.34 -9.82
CA ARG A 26 13.49 -2.38 -8.97
C ARG A 26 12.44 -1.79 -8.07
N VAL A 27 11.42 -2.57 -7.78
CA VAL A 27 10.27 -2.20 -6.96
C VAL A 27 10.37 -2.85 -5.60
N LEU A 28 10.09 -2.08 -4.55
CA LEU A 28 10.11 -2.56 -3.17
C LEU A 28 8.78 -3.21 -2.82
N LEU A 29 8.82 -4.47 -2.44
CA LEU A 29 7.65 -5.26 -2.08
C LEU A 29 7.73 -5.69 -0.62
N ILE A 30 6.57 -5.89 0.00
CA ILE A 30 6.47 -6.52 1.31
C ILE A 30 5.64 -7.79 1.21
N ARG A 31 5.97 -8.78 2.05
CA ARG A 31 5.12 -9.94 2.26
C ARG A 31 4.47 -9.80 3.64
N ALA A 32 3.15 -9.75 3.64
CA ALA A 32 2.38 -9.53 4.86
C ALA A 32 1.14 -10.43 4.85
N ARG A 33 0.40 -10.44 5.94
CA ARG A 33 -0.79 -11.28 6.05
C ARG A 33 -2.03 -10.54 5.57
N ASP A 34 -2.83 -11.22 4.75
CA ASP A 34 -4.14 -10.71 4.33
C ASP A 34 -5.19 -10.97 5.43
N LEU A 35 -6.45 -10.60 5.15
CA LEU A 35 -7.55 -10.76 6.10
C LEU A 35 -7.84 -12.24 6.46
N ARG A 36 -7.38 -13.19 5.62
CA ARG A 36 -7.50 -14.63 5.87
C ARG A 36 -6.22 -15.21 6.45
N ASN A 37 -5.33 -14.35 6.93
CA ASN A 37 -4.04 -14.73 7.51
C ASN A 37 -3.13 -15.49 6.53
N ARG A 38 -3.26 -15.23 5.23
CA ARG A 38 -2.38 -15.80 4.22
C ARG A 38 -1.26 -14.82 3.91
N ALA A 39 -0.03 -15.32 3.77
CA ALA A 39 1.10 -14.49 3.37
C ALA A 39 0.96 -14.09 1.90
N VAL A 40 0.95 -12.81 1.61
CA VAL A 40 0.83 -12.29 0.24
C VAL A 40 1.83 -11.17 0.02
N TRP A 41 2.29 -11.03 -1.23
CA TRP A 41 3.14 -9.92 -1.63
C TRP A 41 2.28 -8.73 -2.03
N THR A 42 2.64 -7.55 -1.54
CA THR A 42 1.90 -6.32 -1.80
C THR A 42 2.84 -5.12 -1.75
N LEU A 43 2.33 -3.97 -2.15
CA LEU A 43 3.06 -2.71 -1.99
C LEU A 43 2.83 -2.18 -0.57
N PRO A 44 3.83 -1.50 0.02
CA PRO A 44 3.69 -0.97 1.39
C PRO A 44 2.68 0.16 1.46
N LYS A 45 1.79 0.09 2.44
CA LYS A 45 0.76 1.11 2.70
C LYS A 45 0.17 0.91 4.09
N GLY A 46 -0.50 1.94 4.59
CA GLY A 46 -1.24 1.80 5.83
C GLY A 46 -2.17 2.99 6.09
N ALA A 47 -2.92 2.92 7.17
CA ALA A 47 -3.95 3.89 7.51
C ALA A 47 -3.35 5.23 7.91
N LEU A 48 -4.05 6.31 7.56
CA LEU A 48 -3.72 7.64 8.06
C LEU A 48 -4.02 7.72 9.56
N ALA A 49 -3.11 8.32 10.31
CA ALA A 49 -3.36 8.68 11.69
C ALA A 49 -4.26 9.93 11.73
N PRO A 50 -5.00 10.16 12.83
CA PRO A 50 -5.83 11.37 12.95
C PRO A 50 -5.03 12.64 12.69
N GLY A 51 -5.50 13.48 11.77
CA GLY A 51 -4.86 14.74 11.41
C GLY A 51 -3.62 14.63 10.52
N GLU A 52 -3.25 13.42 10.14
CA GLU A 52 -2.07 13.19 9.30
C GLU A 52 -2.38 13.44 7.83
N GLN A 53 -1.48 14.08 7.11
CA GLN A 53 -1.60 14.23 5.68
C GLN A 53 -1.21 12.92 4.98
N SER A 54 -1.79 12.66 3.81
CA SER A 54 -1.53 11.41 3.09
C SER A 54 -0.06 11.24 2.68
N SER A 55 0.62 12.31 2.31
CA SER A 55 2.05 12.25 1.98
C SER A 55 2.91 11.83 3.18
N ASP A 56 2.61 12.38 4.36
CA ASP A 56 3.33 12.02 5.59
C ASP A 56 3.02 10.58 5.99
N ALA A 57 1.76 10.17 5.89
CA ALA A 57 1.35 8.81 6.18
C ALA A 57 2.05 7.80 5.25
N ALA A 58 2.14 8.12 3.96
CA ALA A 58 2.80 7.26 2.99
C ALA A 58 4.28 7.06 3.33
N LEU A 59 4.99 8.14 3.63
CA LEU A 59 6.41 8.06 4.01
C LEU A 59 6.60 7.27 5.31
N ARG A 60 5.75 7.51 6.28
CA ARG A 60 5.80 6.80 7.57
C ARG A 60 5.52 5.32 7.40
N GLU A 61 4.46 4.95 6.68
CA GLU A 61 4.08 3.55 6.48
C GLU A 61 5.15 2.79 5.70
N VAL A 62 5.71 3.39 4.64
CA VAL A 62 6.80 2.76 3.90
C VAL A 62 7.99 2.50 4.81
N ARG A 63 8.36 3.47 5.64
CA ARG A 63 9.46 3.31 6.58
C ARG A 63 9.19 2.21 7.61
N GLU A 64 8.00 2.19 8.20
CA GLU A 64 7.62 1.19 9.19
C GLU A 64 7.62 -0.21 8.59
N GLU A 65 7.06 -0.36 7.39
CA GLU A 65 6.89 -1.67 6.77
C GLU A 65 8.12 -2.18 6.03
N THR A 66 9.02 -1.31 5.63
CA THR A 66 10.19 -1.70 4.82
C THR A 66 11.53 -1.37 5.43
N GLY A 67 11.59 -0.44 6.37
CA GLY A 67 12.84 0.07 6.92
C GLY A 67 13.53 1.12 6.06
N TYR A 68 12.90 1.57 4.99
CA TYR A 68 13.52 2.55 4.07
C TYR A 68 12.97 3.95 4.27
N LEU A 69 13.91 4.90 4.40
CA LEU A 69 13.60 6.33 4.29
C LEU A 69 13.56 6.65 2.81
N CYS A 70 12.45 7.25 2.38
CA CYS A 70 12.21 7.58 0.98
C CYS A 70 11.89 9.05 0.79
N GLU A 71 11.97 9.50 -0.44
CA GLU A 71 11.44 10.80 -0.84
C GLU A 71 10.36 10.61 -1.88
N ILE A 72 9.37 11.50 -1.87
CA ILE A 72 8.27 11.45 -2.84
C ILE A 72 8.72 12.10 -4.14
N ALA A 73 8.59 11.37 -5.25
CA ALA A 73 8.82 11.91 -6.59
C ALA A 73 7.57 12.59 -7.13
N ARG A 74 6.39 11.96 -6.95
CA ARG A 74 5.11 12.56 -7.32
C ARG A 74 3.94 11.80 -6.74
N GLU A 75 2.79 12.48 -6.67
CA GLU A 75 1.52 11.89 -6.28
C GLU A 75 0.93 11.12 -7.46
N LEU A 76 0.30 10.00 -7.18
CA LEU A 76 -0.34 9.15 -8.17
C LEU A 76 -1.85 9.18 -7.99
N GLU A 77 -2.59 8.65 -8.97
CA GLU A 77 -4.03 8.53 -8.86
C GLU A 77 -4.42 7.65 -7.67
N PRO A 78 -5.42 8.06 -6.88
CA PRO A 78 -5.91 7.23 -5.79
C PRO A 78 -6.61 5.98 -6.33
N VAL A 79 -6.55 4.92 -5.54
CA VAL A 79 -7.26 3.67 -5.83
C VAL A 79 -8.36 3.52 -4.80
N THR A 80 -9.59 3.30 -5.27
CA THR A 80 -10.74 3.14 -4.40
C THR A 80 -11.34 1.77 -4.63
N TYR A 81 -11.68 1.06 -3.54
CA TYR A 81 -12.36 -0.22 -3.61
C TYR A 81 -13.34 -0.38 -2.46
N TRP A 82 -14.30 -1.28 -2.67
CA TRP A 82 -15.35 -1.57 -1.71
C TRP A 82 -15.19 -2.98 -1.18
N PHE A 83 -15.47 -3.16 0.11
CA PHE A 83 -15.53 -4.49 0.72
C PHE A 83 -16.51 -4.43 1.89
N GLN A 84 -16.78 -5.59 2.48
CA GLN A 84 -17.64 -5.68 3.65
C GLN A 84 -16.84 -6.10 4.88
N ARG A 85 -17.16 -5.48 6.00
CA ARG A 85 -16.60 -5.84 7.30
C ARG A 85 -17.74 -5.81 8.32
N SER A 86 -17.97 -6.94 8.99
CA SER A 86 -19.04 -7.06 10.00
C SER A 86 -20.40 -6.61 9.47
N GLY A 87 -20.71 -7.01 8.24
CA GLY A 87 -21.98 -6.69 7.60
C GLY A 87 -22.13 -5.26 7.07
N ARG A 88 -21.11 -4.42 7.20
CA ARG A 88 -21.14 -3.05 6.70
C ARG A 88 -20.26 -2.90 5.47
N ARG A 89 -20.72 -2.07 4.53
CA ARG A 89 -19.92 -1.72 3.38
C ARG A 89 -18.82 -0.74 3.79
N VAL A 90 -17.62 -1.00 3.31
CA VAL A 90 -16.48 -0.12 3.54
C VAL A 90 -15.97 0.36 2.19
N LYS A 91 -15.84 1.68 2.04
CA LYS A 91 -15.17 2.29 0.90
C LYS A 91 -13.78 2.69 1.33
N LYS A 92 -12.78 2.03 0.76
CA LYS A 92 -11.38 2.33 1.09
C LYS A 92 -10.72 3.06 -0.07
N THR A 93 -10.11 4.19 0.25
CA THR A 93 -9.32 4.95 -0.72
C THR A 93 -7.86 4.90 -0.30
N VAL A 94 -6.99 4.51 -1.21
CA VAL A 94 -5.54 4.50 -0.99
C VAL A 94 -4.92 5.58 -1.87
N GLN A 95 -4.25 6.54 -1.24
CA GLN A 95 -3.47 7.54 -1.95
C GLN A 95 -2.05 7.01 -2.14
N TRP A 96 -1.64 6.84 -3.38
CA TRP A 96 -0.34 6.31 -3.72
C TRP A 96 0.63 7.42 -4.13
N PHE A 97 1.92 7.19 -3.83
CA PHE A 97 3.00 8.11 -4.21
C PHE A 97 4.13 7.32 -4.85
N LEU A 98 4.66 7.84 -5.94
CA LEU A 98 5.90 7.34 -6.50
C LEU A 98 7.04 7.84 -5.63
N MET A 99 7.89 6.94 -5.16
CA MET A 99 8.95 7.27 -4.23
C MET A 99 10.30 6.76 -4.72
N ARG A 100 11.36 7.43 -4.27
CA ARG A 100 12.74 6.99 -4.43
C ARG A 100 13.31 6.67 -3.05
N PRO A 101 14.04 5.55 -2.90
CA PRO A 101 14.69 5.25 -1.63
C PRO A 101 15.89 6.18 -1.42
N ILE A 102 16.06 6.65 -0.18
CA ILE A 102 17.23 7.42 0.21
C ILE A 102 18.24 6.51 0.89
N GLU A 103 17.79 5.80 1.94
CA GLU A 103 18.64 4.86 2.66
C GLU A 103 17.81 3.91 3.49
N LYS A 104 18.38 2.75 3.82
CA LYS A 104 17.77 1.85 4.77
C LYS A 104 18.13 2.32 6.18
N VAL A 105 17.10 2.70 6.96
CA VAL A 105 17.30 3.29 8.30
C VAL A 105 16.88 2.38 9.43
N GLY A 106 16.32 1.20 9.13
CA GLY A 106 15.89 0.25 10.16
C GLY A 106 15.38 -1.04 9.55
N GLU A 107 14.77 -1.86 10.39
CA GLU A 107 14.14 -3.10 9.96
C GLU A 107 12.63 -2.85 9.77
N HIS A 108 11.97 -3.76 9.05
CA HIS A 108 10.52 -3.73 8.92
C HIS A 108 9.86 -4.11 10.26
N ASP A 109 8.63 -3.70 10.44
CA ASP A 109 7.89 -4.00 11.67
C ASP A 109 7.42 -5.47 11.71
N HIS A 110 6.76 -5.85 12.80
CA HIS A 110 6.32 -7.22 13.04
C HIS A 110 5.13 -7.64 12.17
N GLU A 111 4.46 -6.70 11.53
CA GLU A 111 3.34 -6.99 10.64
C GLU A 111 3.80 -7.49 9.27
N VAL A 112 5.07 -7.31 8.96
CA VAL A 112 5.68 -7.69 7.69
C VAL A 112 6.61 -8.88 7.89
N ASP A 113 6.41 -9.94 7.11
CA ASP A 113 7.25 -11.15 7.18
C ASP A 113 8.56 -10.98 6.42
N GLU A 114 8.53 -10.27 5.30
CA GLU A 114 9.70 -10.15 4.42
C GLU A 114 9.60 -8.90 3.55
N VAL A 115 10.75 -8.32 3.23
CA VAL A 115 10.89 -7.19 2.32
C VAL A 115 11.80 -7.61 1.18
N ALA A 116 11.44 -7.27 -0.04
CA ALA A 116 12.25 -7.63 -1.20
C ALA A 116 12.23 -6.55 -2.27
N TRP A 117 13.37 -6.38 -2.93
CA TRP A 117 13.47 -5.64 -4.19
C TRP A 117 13.26 -6.60 -5.34
N ALA A 118 12.39 -6.26 -6.26
CA ALA A 118 12.08 -7.12 -7.40
C ALA A 118 12.10 -6.31 -8.70
N ALA A 119 12.64 -6.92 -9.76
CA ALA A 119 12.49 -6.34 -11.09
C ALA A 119 11.00 -6.24 -11.42
N PRO A 120 10.56 -5.27 -12.24
CA PRO A 120 9.13 -5.11 -12.53
C PRO A 120 8.45 -6.39 -13.01
N ALA A 121 9.08 -7.16 -13.87
CA ALA A 121 8.50 -8.42 -14.37
C ALA A 121 8.28 -9.42 -13.23
N GLU A 122 9.23 -9.52 -12.30
CA GLU A 122 9.11 -10.41 -11.14
C GLU A 122 8.06 -9.88 -10.15
N ALA A 123 8.01 -8.57 -9.93
CA ALA A 123 7.01 -7.96 -9.08
C ALA A 123 5.60 -8.30 -9.56
N LEU A 124 5.37 -8.25 -10.87
CA LEU A 124 4.06 -8.58 -11.47
C LEU A 124 3.66 -10.04 -11.22
N THR A 125 4.60 -10.97 -11.13
CA THR A 125 4.28 -12.37 -10.84
C THR A 125 4.02 -12.62 -9.36
N ARG A 126 4.60 -11.82 -8.47
CA ARG A 126 4.48 -11.98 -7.02
C ARG A 126 3.27 -11.26 -6.43
N LEU A 127 3.00 -10.03 -6.89
CA LEU A 127 1.95 -9.19 -6.32
C LEU A 127 0.59 -9.86 -6.38
N ARG A 128 -0.09 -9.90 -5.23
CA ARG A 128 -1.38 -10.56 -5.08
C ARG A 128 -2.53 -9.78 -5.70
N TYR A 129 -2.46 -8.44 -5.65
CA TYR A 129 -3.60 -7.61 -6.01
C TYR A 129 -3.45 -6.97 -7.38
N ASP A 130 -4.53 -6.97 -8.17
CA ASP A 130 -4.54 -6.37 -9.50
C ASP A 130 -4.24 -4.88 -9.46
N SER A 131 -4.73 -4.18 -8.45
CA SER A 131 -4.48 -2.74 -8.31
C SER A 131 -2.99 -2.44 -8.14
N ASP A 132 -2.27 -3.27 -7.37
CA ASP A 132 -0.82 -3.14 -7.20
C ASP A 132 -0.10 -3.42 -8.54
N ARG A 133 -0.52 -4.47 -9.25
CA ARG A 133 0.07 -4.81 -10.54
C ARG A 133 -0.12 -3.69 -11.58
N ARG A 134 -1.28 -3.05 -11.57
CA ARG A 134 -1.54 -1.91 -12.47
C ARG A 134 -0.61 -0.75 -12.21
N LEU A 135 -0.35 -0.44 -10.93
CA LEU A 135 0.58 0.62 -10.56
C LEU A 135 1.99 0.32 -11.08
N VAL A 136 2.47 -0.89 -10.86
CA VAL A 136 3.80 -1.30 -11.33
C VAL A 136 3.88 -1.26 -12.85
N THR A 137 2.86 -1.76 -13.54
CA THR A 137 2.82 -1.76 -15.00
C THR A 137 2.87 -0.34 -15.57
N ALA A 138 2.15 0.59 -14.94
CA ALA A 138 2.06 1.97 -15.44
C ALA A 138 3.33 2.79 -15.21
N LEU A 139 4.04 2.55 -14.09
CA LEU A 139 5.09 3.45 -13.62
C LEU A 139 6.48 2.81 -13.58
N ALA A 140 6.56 1.49 -13.54
CA ALA A 140 7.81 0.74 -13.56
C ALA A 140 7.65 -0.44 -14.53
N PRO A 141 7.39 -0.18 -15.84
CA PRO A 141 7.14 -1.26 -16.78
C PRO A 141 8.37 -2.17 -16.93
N PRO A 142 8.16 -3.46 -17.22
CA PRO A 142 9.28 -4.38 -17.45
C PRO A 142 10.17 -3.89 -18.58
N ARG A 143 11.48 -4.05 -18.42
CA ARG A 143 12.44 -3.75 -19.49
C ARG A 143 12.32 -4.80 -20.57
N ARG A 144 12.43 -4.34 -21.79
CA ARG A 144 12.48 -5.21 -22.96
C ARG A 144 13.88 -5.77 -23.15
#